data_cf9d1ce0941240ef3238a87f5bd1d40e
#
_entry.id   cf9d1ce0941240ef3238a87f5bd1d40e
#
_cell.length_a   1.000
_cell.length_b   1.000
_cell.length_c   1.000
_cell.angle_alpha   90.00
_cell.angle_beta   90.00
_cell.angle_gamma   90.00
#
_symmetry.space_group_name_H-M   'P 1'
#
loop_
_entity.id
_entity.type
_entity.pdbx_description
1 polymer ?
#
loop_
_entity_poly.entity_id
_entity_poly.type
_entity_poly.pdbx_seq_one_letter_code
_entity_poly.pdbx_strand_id
1 'polypeptide(L)'
;MIKCPALDELPAPPQGKSGWPWTVASEPLPLAMPGGAPWPAITIVTPHLNQQPFIEETIRSILLQGYPAVEHIVVDGGSTDGSLDLLARYSPWVRCIVEKGEGQSAAANRGFRLAAGELIGWQNSDDFYGPGAFREAALAAARHPGSDILHGAVRGFQGHLCQPPWLFESGREFSRRRMLRQLCVMNQSMFFRRRIFDRGFFLQDHLHFAMDQEFFWRLSLEGFHYRLVPSITGYYRQHDDAKSTRYNVRGDLEPYALLRSLTRDPRLDRPLRLEARRQLRIRFLKSFVSARKTLLRKLVPELVRPV
;
A
#
# COMPACT_ATOMS: atom_id res chain seq x y z
N MET A 1 -9.75 -1.79 -19.38
CA MET A 1 -10.62 -1.07 -18.45
C MET A 1 -12.00 -1.68 -18.46
N ILE A 2 -12.58 -1.88 -17.31
CA ILE A 2 -13.95 -2.37 -17.14
C ILE A 2 -14.72 -1.37 -16.26
N LYS A 3 -16.05 -1.40 -16.36
CA LYS A 3 -16.93 -0.85 -15.34
C LYS A 3 -16.94 -1.80 -14.14
N CYS A 4 -16.90 -1.27 -12.93
CA CYS A 4 -17.07 -2.09 -11.72
C CYS A 4 -18.39 -2.90 -11.81
N PRO A 5 -18.36 -4.22 -11.52
CA PRO A 5 -19.54 -5.06 -11.49
C PRO A 5 -20.47 -4.68 -10.34
N ALA A 6 -21.72 -5.10 -10.45
CA ALA A 6 -22.64 -5.10 -9.34
C ALA A 6 -22.30 -6.23 -8.35
N LEU A 7 -22.82 -6.13 -7.13
CA LEU A 7 -22.50 -7.08 -6.06
C LEU A 7 -22.93 -8.51 -6.40
N ASP A 8 -24.06 -8.66 -7.07
CA ASP A 8 -24.66 -9.94 -7.48
C ASP A 8 -24.00 -10.56 -8.72
N GLU A 9 -23.18 -9.81 -9.45
CA GLU A 9 -22.35 -10.33 -10.54
C GLU A 9 -21.09 -11.04 -10.03
N LEU A 10 -20.67 -10.75 -8.80
CA LEU A 10 -19.47 -11.37 -8.19
C LEU A 10 -19.80 -12.74 -7.58
N PRO A 11 -18.82 -13.63 -7.46
CA PRO A 11 -18.95 -14.87 -6.69
C PRO A 11 -19.54 -14.60 -5.30
N ALA A 12 -20.41 -15.49 -4.81
CA ALA A 12 -20.98 -15.36 -3.47
C ALA A 12 -19.87 -15.24 -2.40
N PRO A 13 -20.03 -14.38 -1.40
CA PRO A 13 -19.05 -14.24 -0.34
C PRO A 13 -18.94 -15.55 0.47
N PRO A 14 -17.77 -15.84 1.07
CA PRO A 14 -17.61 -16.96 1.99
C PRO A 14 -18.59 -16.87 3.15
N GLN A 15 -19.00 -18.03 3.68
CA GLN A 15 -19.93 -18.10 4.81
C GLN A 15 -19.43 -17.26 6.00
N GLY A 16 -20.31 -16.47 6.59
CA GLY A 16 -20.02 -15.60 7.74
C GLY A 16 -19.37 -14.27 7.41
N LYS A 17 -19.06 -14.00 6.14
CA LYS A 17 -18.56 -12.69 5.70
C LYS A 17 -19.71 -11.73 5.39
N SER A 18 -19.69 -10.52 5.96
CA SER A 18 -20.72 -9.50 5.75
C SER A 18 -20.12 -8.09 5.83
N GLY A 19 -20.90 -7.09 5.44
CA GLY A 19 -20.45 -5.70 5.37
C GLY A 19 -19.55 -5.43 4.15
N TRP A 20 -18.79 -4.35 4.20
CA TRP A 20 -17.81 -4.00 3.16
C TRP A 20 -16.57 -4.92 3.24
N PRO A 21 -16.09 -5.44 2.11
CA PRO A 21 -16.62 -5.43 0.73
C PRO A 21 -17.38 -6.74 0.39
N TRP A 22 -18.04 -7.37 1.36
CA TRP A 22 -18.62 -8.69 1.20
C TRP A 22 -20.08 -8.66 0.72
N THR A 23 -20.93 -7.91 1.44
CA THR A 23 -22.36 -7.78 1.19
C THR A 23 -22.79 -6.32 0.98
N VAL A 24 -21.83 -5.41 0.90
CA VAL A 24 -22.03 -3.98 0.65
C VAL A 24 -21.12 -3.55 -0.50
N ALA A 25 -21.66 -2.75 -1.42
CA ALA A 25 -20.94 -2.10 -2.50
C ALA A 25 -21.09 -0.58 -2.41
N SER A 26 -20.20 0.17 -3.03
CA SER A 26 -20.39 1.60 -3.27
C SER A 26 -21.43 1.80 -4.36
N GLU A 27 -22.22 2.86 -4.25
CA GLU A 27 -23.17 3.25 -5.28
C GLU A 27 -22.47 3.48 -6.61
N PRO A 28 -23.08 3.00 -7.73
CA PRO A 28 -22.52 3.25 -9.05
C PRO A 28 -22.43 4.74 -9.35
N LEU A 29 -21.27 5.17 -9.84
CA LEU A 29 -21.06 6.57 -10.23
C LEU A 29 -21.78 6.88 -11.56
N PRO A 30 -22.22 8.14 -11.76
CA PRO A 30 -22.74 8.59 -13.06
C PRO A 30 -21.66 8.46 -14.15
N LEU A 31 -22.08 8.44 -15.41
CA LEU A 31 -21.16 8.26 -16.56
C LEU A 31 -20.09 9.35 -16.68
N ALA A 32 -20.34 10.53 -16.15
CA ALA A 32 -19.40 11.65 -16.15
C ALA A 32 -19.24 12.23 -14.74
N MET A 33 -18.10 12.87 -14.51
CA MET A 33 -17.81 13.65 -13.30
C MET A 33 -18.73 14.87 -13.21
N PRO A 34 -18.91 15.45 -12.00
CA PRO A 34 -19.44 16.81 -11.89
C PRO A 34 -18.67 17.77 -12.82
N GLY A 35 -19.40 18.45 -13.70
CA GLY A 35 -18.79 19.29 -14.76
C GLY A 35 -18.67 18.62 -16.13
N GLY A 36 -19.12 17.36 -16.31
CA GLY A 36 -19.26 16.70 -17.61
C GLY A 36 -17.99 16.01 -18.13
N ALA A 37 -16.84 16.14 -17.44
CA ALA A 37 -15.61 15.46 -17.85
C ALA A 37 -15.73 13.93 -17.60
N PRO A 38 -15.06 13.07 -18.40
CA PRO A 38 -14.99 11.65 -18.14
C PRO A 38 -14.24 11.37 -16.83
N TRP A 39 -14.57 10.28 -16.17
CA TRP A 39 -13.81 9.78 -15.02
C TRP A 39 -12.44 9.29 -15.48
N PRO A 40 -11.32 9.69 -14.81
CA PRO A 40 -10.00 9.18 -15.14
C PRO A 40 -9.96 7.66 -14.94
N ALA A 41 -9.34 6.94 -15.87
CA ALA A 41 -9.16 5.51 -15.72
C ALA A 41 -8.22 5.19 -14.54
N ILE A 42 -8.58 4.21 -13.72
CA ILE A 42 -7.79 3.77 -12.55
C ILE A 42 -7.29 2.35 -12.77
N THR A 43 -5.98 2.14 -12.64
CA THR A 43 -5.38 0.80 -12.55
C THR A 43 -4.94 0.54 -11.11
N ILE A 44 -5.34 -0.61 -10.56
CA ILE A 44 -4.81 -1.09 -9.28
C ILE A 44 -3.87 -2.25 -9.55
N VAL A 45 -2.67 -2.17 -8.99
CA VAL A 45 -1.64 -3.22 -9.04
C VAL A 45 -1.57 -3.90 -7.70
N THR A 46 -1.71 -5.23 -7.70
CA THR A 46 -1.62 -6.07 -6.50
C THR A 46 -0.53 -7.12 -6.69
N PRO A 47 0.65 -6.94 -6.10
CA PRO A 47 1.63 -8.02 -5.98
C PRO A 47 1.11 -9.08 -5.01
N HIS A 48 1.16 -10.35 -5.42
CA HIS A 48 0.56 -11.45 -4.67
C HIS A 48 1.50 -12.65 -4.55
N LEU A 49 1.52 -13.29 -3.37
CA LEU A 49 2.17 -14.59 -3.16
C LEU A 49 1.63 -15.24 -1.89
N ASN A 50 0.95 -16.39 -2.04
CA ASN A 50 0.46 -17.21 -0.92
C ASN A 50 -0.33 -16.43 0.14
N GLN A 51 -1.33 -15.67 -0.29
CA GLN A 51 -2.21 -14.86 0.56
C GLN A 51 -3.69 -15.19 0.29
N GLN A 52 -4.00 -16.46 0.03
CA GLN A 52 -5.35 -16.95 -0.29
C GLN A 52 -6.41 -16.50 0.71
N PRO A 53 -6.18 -16.45 2.04
CA PRO A 53 -7.20 -16.03 3.00
C PRO A 53 -7.62 -14.56 2.88
N PHE A 54 -6.83 -13.72 2.19
CA PHE A 54 -7.04 -12.27 2.18
C PHE A 54 -7.31 -11.68 0.80
N ILE A 55 -6.74 -12.27 -0.27
CA ILE A 55 -6.80 -11.71 -1.63
C ILE A 55 -8.21 -11.46 -2.14
N GLU A 56 -9.20 -12.27 -1.74
CA GLU A 56 -10.58 -12.07 -2.16
C GLU A 56 -11.16 -10.75 -1.63
N GLU A 57 -10.85 -10.40 -0.39
CA GLU A 57 -11.26 -9.13 0.22
C GLU A 57 -10.64 -7.94 -0.50
N THR A 58 -9.36 -8.05 -0.86
CA THR A 58 -8.66 -7.05 -1.68
C THR A 58 -9.35 -6.87 -3.03
N ILE A 59 -9.59 -7.95 -3.78
CA ILE A 59 -10.25 -7.92 -5.09
C ILE A 59 -11.63 -7.28 -4.99
N ARG A 60 -12.45 -7.73 -4.06
CA ARG A 60 -13.81 -7.20 -3.89
C ARG A 60 -13.82 -5.72 -3.55
N SER A 61 -12.90 -5.27 -2.70
CA SER A 61 -12.78 -3.86 -2.34
C SER A 61 -12.44 -2.94 -3.52
N ILE A 62 -11.81 -3.49 -4.55
CA ILE A 62 -11.49 -2.79 -5.81
C ILE A 62 -12.68 -2.83 -6.76
N LEU A 63 -13.29 -3.99 -6.93
CA LEU A 63 -14.38 -4.19 -7.89
C LEU A 63 -15.70 -3.57 -7.44
N LEU A 64 -15.94 -3.39 -6.14
CA LEU A 64 -17.17 -2.84 -5.58
C LEU A 64 -17.14 -1.33 -5.31
N GLN A 65 -16.20 -0.59 -5.94
CA GLN A 65 -16.14 0.87 -5.85
C GLN A 65 -17.22 1.61 -6.63
N GLY A 66 -18.04 0.91 -7.44
CA GLY A 66 -19.04 1.55 -8.31
C GLY A 66 -18.43 2.44 -9.41
N TYR A 67 -17.16 2.27 -9.71
CA TYR A 67 -16.38 3.13 -10.58
C TYR A 67 -16.48 2.70 -12.07
N PRO A 68 -16.55 3.64 -13.04
CA PRO A 68 -16.85 3.29 -14.43
C PRO A 68 -15.66 2.79 -15.25
N ALA A 69 -14.41 3.01 -14.82
CA ALA A 69 -13.21 2.71 -15.60
C ALA A 69 -12.06 2.19 -14.72
N VAL A 70 -12.09 0.90 -14.38
CA VAL A 70 -11.10 0.22 -13.52
C VAL A 70 -10.34 -0.85 -14.30
N GLU A 71 -9.08 -1.02 -13.99
CA GLU A 71 -8.26 -2.16 -14.34
C GLU A 71 -7.66 -2.71 -13.05
N HIS A 72 -7.79 -4.00 -12.80
CA HIS A 72 -7.12 -4.66 -11.69
C HIS A 72 -6.11 -5.67 -12.23
N ILE A 73 -4.84 -5.46 -11.94
CA ILE A 73 -3.72 -6.33 -12.32
C ILE A 73 -3.18 -6.98 -11.07
N VAL A 74 -3.31 -8.30 -10.97
CA VAL A 74 -2.66 -9.11 -9.94
C VAL A 74 -1.43 -9.75 -10.56
N VAL A 75 -0.26 -9.53 -9.96
CA VAL A 75 0.98 -10.19 -10.35
C VAL A 75 1.33 -11.21 -9.27
N ASP A 76 1.10 -12.47 -9.60
CA ASP A 76 1.29 -13.61 -8.70
C ASP A 76 2.69 -14.19 -8.82
N GLY A 77 3.39 -14.31 -7.69
CA GLY A 77 4.76 -14.82 -7.60
C GLY A 77 4.90 -16.35 -7.71
N GLY A 78 3.85 -17.05 -8.12
CA GLY A 78 3.79 -18.51 -8.20
C GLY A 78 3.19 -19.14 -6.95
N SER A 79 2.03 -18.67 -6.54
CA SER A 79 1.31 -19.18 -5.37
C SER A 79 0.95 -20.66 -5.48
N THR A 80 0.92 -21.34 -4.33
CA THR A 80 0.65 -22.80 -4.18
C THR A 80 -0.42 -23.08 -3.13
N ASP A 81 -1.07 -22.04 -2.59
CA ASP A 81 -2.02 -22.10 -1.48
C ASP A 81 -3.50 -22.10 -1.91
N GLY A 82 -3.80 -22.28 -3.21
CA GLY A 82 -5.16 -22.16 -3.76
C GLY A 82 -5.52 -20.77 -4.24
N SER A 83 -4.63 -19.79 -4.14
CA SER A 83 -4.86 -18.42 -4.62
C SER A 83 -5.20 -18.37 -6.11
N LEU A 84 -4.53 -19.19 -6.94
CA LEU A 84 -4.75 -19.18 -8.39
C LEU A 84 -6.16 -19.66 -8.77
N ASP A 85 -6.70 -20.67 -8.07
CA ASP A 85 -8.07 -21.13 -8.29
C ASP A 85 -9.09 -20.05 -7.90
N LEU A 86 -8.83 -19.33 -6.82
CA LEU A 86 -9.65 -18.20 -6.42
C LEU A 86 -9.57 -17.08 -7.47
N LEU A 87 -8.39 -16.69 -7.91
CA LEU A 87 -8.19 -15.67 -8.94
C LEU A 87 -8.86 -16.04 -10.27
N ALA A 88 -8.89 -17.32 -10.64
CA ALA A 88 -9.60 -17.80 -11.82
C ALA A 88 -11.10 -17.51 -11.76
N ARG A 89 -11.74 -17.55 -10.59
CA ARG A 89 -13.16 -17.18 -10.39
C ARG A 89 -13.44 -15.70 -10.67
N TYR A 90 -12.41 -14.84 -10.55
CA TYR A 90 -12.49 -13.41 -10.79
C TYR A 90 -11.93 -12.99 -12.16
N SER A 91 -11.55 -13.95 -13.02
CA SER A 91 -10.93 -13.70 -14.33
C SER A 91 -11.71 -12.77 -15.28
N PRO A 92 -13.06 -12.62 -15.21
CA PRO A 92 -13.75 -11.62 -16.02
C PRO A 92 -13.39 -10.18 -15.68
N TRP A 93 -12.93 -9.93 -14.47
CA TRP A 93 -12.68 -8.57 -13.94
C TRP A 93 -11.22 -8.31 -13.56
N VAL A 94 -10.44 -9.37 -13.33
CA VAL A 94 -9.07 -9.31 -12.82
C VAL A 94 -8.11 -9.92 -13.84
N ARG A 95 -7.11 -9.16 -14.22
CA ARG A 95 -5.99 -9.66 -15.02
C ARG A 95 -4.94 -10.26 -14.10
N CYS A 96 -4.87 -11.58 -14.03
CA CYS A 96 -3.82 -12.29 -13.29
C CYS A 96 -2.64 -12.62 -14.20
N ILE A 97 -1.42 -12.34 -13.73
CA ILE A 97 -0.16 -12.64 -14.39
C ILE A 97 0.68 -13.44 -13.40
N VAL A 98 1.09 -14.65 -13.78
CA VAL A 98 1.92 -15.50 -12.94
C VAL A 98 3.39 -15.39 -13.39
N GLU A 99 4.22 -14.80 -12.53
CA GLU A 99 5.68 -14.65 -12.77
C GLU A 99 6.44 -15.05 -11.51
N LYS A 100 7.14 -16.20 -11.55
CA LYS A 100 7.81 -16.75 -10.38
C LYS A 100 9.10 -15.99 -10.03
N GLY A 101 9.28 -15.69 -8.75
CA GLY A 101 10.62 -15.69 -8.16
C GLY A 101 11.27 -14.33 -7.90
N GLU A 102 10.75 -13.18 -8.33
CA GLU A 102 11.52 -11.93 -8.25
C GLU A 102 11.18 -11.01 -7.03
N GLY A 103 10.24 -11.43 -6.19
CA GLY A 103 9.85 -10.69 -5.00
C GLY A 103 8.80 -9.60 -5.25
N GLN A 104 8.32 -8.98 -4.17
CA GLN A 104 7.18 -8.05 -4.17
C GLN A 104 7.43 -6.79 -5.00
N SER A 105 8.66 -6.23 -4.95
CA SER A 105 9.01 -5.01 -5.71
C SER A 105 8.96 -5.25 -7.21
N ALA A 106 9.53 -6.36 -7.68
CA ALA A 106 9.53 -6.73 -9.09
C ALA A 106 8.11 -7.04 -9.59
N ALA A 107 7.31 -7.75 -8.81
CA ALA A 107 5.91 -8.02 -9.12
C ALA A 107 5.09 -6.73 -9.24
N ALA A 108 5.24 -5.79 -8.29
CA ALA A 108 4.60 -4.47 -8.36
C ALA A 108 5.07 -3.69 -9.61
N ASN A 109 6.37 -3.67 -9.88
CA ASN A 109 6.95 -3.00 -11.06
C ASN A 109 6.43 -3.59 -12.37
N ARG A 110 6.25 -4.90 -12.42
CA ARG A 110 5.62 -5.57 -13.58
C ARG A 110 4.21 -5.06 -13.82
N GLY A 111 3.42 -4.96 -12.76
CA GLY A 111 2.07 -4.40 -12.81
C GLY A 111 2.07 -2.93 -13.22
N PHE A 112 2.95 -2.10 -12.67
CA PHE A 112 3.06 -0.68 -13.03
C PHE A 112 3.41 -0.44 -14.50
N ARG A 113 4.30 -1.28 -15.10
CA ARG A 113 4.62 -1.21 -16.54
C ARG A 113 3.44 -1.57 -17.44
N LEU A 114 2.52 -2.37 -16.96
CA LEU A 114 1.33 -2.83 -17.70
C LEU A 114 0.11 -1.94 -17.47
N ALA A 115 0.14 -1.10 -16.43
CA ALA A 115 -0.96 -0.24 -16.04
C ALA A 115 -1.31 0.76 -17.15
N ALA A 116 -2.59 0.81 -17.54
CA ALA A 116 -3.08 1.71 -18.57
C ALA A 116 -3.87 2.90 -18.00
N GLY A 117 -4.17 2.91 -16.70
CA GLY A 117 -4.92 3.97 -16.02
C GLY A 117 -4.16 5.28 -15.93
N GLU A 118 -4.89 6.40 -15.88
CA GLU A 118 -4.34 7.72 -15.59
C GLU A 118 -3.90 7.86 -14.14
N LEU A 119 -4.62 7.17 -13.24
CA LEU A 119 -4.26 7.00 -11.85
C LEU A 119 -3.90 5.53 -11.59
N ILE A 120 -2.83 5.30 -10.88
CA ILE A 120 -2.33 3.97 -10.56
C ILE A 120 -2.29 3.83 -9.05
N GLY A 121 -3.01 2.86 -8.50
CA GLY A 121 -2.94 2.46 -7.09
C GLY A 121 -2.05 1.24 -6.90
N TRP A 122 -1.46 1.13 -5.74
CA TRP A 122 -0.73 -0.05 -5.28
C TRP A 122 -1.40 -0.59 -4.02
N GLN A 123 -1.99 -1.78 -4.13
CA GLN A 123 -2.64 -2.45 -3.01
C GLN A 123 -2.01 -3.81 -2.76
N ASN A 124 -1.54 -4.08 -1.55
CA ASN A 124 -1.06 -5.41 -1.19
C ASN A 124 -2.24 -6.39 -1.10
N SER A 125 -1.97 -7.66 -1.27
CA SER A 125 -3.01 -8.70 -1.34
C SER A 125 -3.65 -9.08 0.01
N ASP A 126 -3.18 -8.51 1.10
CA ASP A 126 -3.69 -8.65 2.46
C ASP A 126 -4.38 -7.37 2.99
N ASP A 127 -4.33 -6.29 2.20
CA ASP A 127 -4.89 -4.97 2.48
C ASP A 127 -6.07 -4.66 1.55
N PHE A 128 -6.85 -3.60 1.82
CA PHE A 128 -7.97 -3.22 0.95
C PHE A 128 -8.37 -1.75 1.04
N TYR A 129 -9.09 -1.27 0.03
CA TYR A 129 -9.64 0.09 0.01
C TYR A 129 -10.96 0.18 0.76
N GLY A 130 -11.23 1.34 1.36
CA GLY A 130 -12.55 1.70 1.86
C GLY A 130 -13.53 2.04 0.73
N PRO A 131 -14.84 2.06 1.03
CA PRO A 131 -15.85 2.43 0.05
C PRO A 131 -15.65 3.86 -0.46
N GLY A 132 -15.87 4.08 -1.77
CA GLY A 132 -15.76 5.40 -2.40
C GLY A 132 -14.34 5.95 -2.59
N ALA A 133 -13.30 5.20 -2.26
CA ALA A 133 -11.91 5.65 -2.38
C ALA A 133 -11.55 6.10 -3.81
N PHE A 134 -12.05 5.41 -4.83
CA PHE A 134 -11.76 5.75 -6.23
C PHE A 134 -12.45 7.03 -6.68
N ARG A 135 -13.70 7.25 -6.25
CA ARG A 135 -14.42 8.49 -6.48
C ARG A 135 -13.64 9.68 -5.91
N GLU A 136 -13.21 9.58 -4.66
CA GLU A 136 -12.47 10.64 -3.98
C GLU A 136 -11.11 10.92 -4.62
N ALA A 137 -10.41 9.87 -5.03
CA ALA A 137 -9.14 9.99 -5.77
C ALA A 137 -9.34 10.72 -7.10
N ALA A 138 -10.36 10.35 -7.88
CA ALA A 138 -10.67 10.97 -9.16
C ALA A 138 -11.06 12.45 -9.02
N LEU A 139 -11.95 12.76 -8.07
CA LEU A 139 -12.35 14.14 -7.79
C LEU A 139 -11.17 15.00 -7.32
N ALA A 140 -10.31 14.45 -6.49
CA ALA A 140 -9.10 15.15 -6.04
C ALA A 140 -8.10 15.34 -7.18
N ALA A 141 -7.94 14.35 -8.05
CA ALA A 141 -7.09 14.45 -9.23
C ALA A 141 -7.54 15.59 -10.17
N ALA A 142 -8.84 15.73 -10.37
CA ALA A 142 -9.40 16.81 -11.18
C ALA A 142 -9.21 18.19 -10.52
N ARG A 143 -9.46 18.30 -9.22
CA ARG A 143 -9.30 19.54 -8.46
C ARG A 143 -7.85 20.00 -8.29
N HIS A 144 -6.90 19.04 -8.33
CA HIS A 144 -5.48 19.30 -8.10
C HIS A 144 -4.62 18.73 -9.24
N PRO A 145 -4.69 19.26 -10.47
CA PRO A 145 -3.97 18.73 -11.63
C PRO A 145 -2.44 18.76 -11.49
N GLY A 146 -1.92 19.69 -10.68
CA GLY A 146 -0.49 19.79 -10.34
C GLY A 146 0.01 18.76 -9.34
N SER A 147 -0.87 18.01 -8.66
CA SER A 147 -0.44 16.96 -7.74
C SER A 147 -0.13 15.66 -8.48
N ASP A 148 0.98 15.01 -8.13
CA ASP A 148 1.43 13.77 -8.73
C ASP A 148 0.97 12.55 -7.96
N ILE A 149 0.84 12.69 -6.65
CA ILE A 149 0.54 11.63 -5.70
C ILE A 149 -0.60 12.10 -4.80
N LEU A 150 -1.70 11.38 -4.83
CA LEU A 150 -2.82 11.55 -3.91
C LEU A 150 -2.69 10.49 -2.83
N HIS A 151 -2.86 10.85 -1.58
CA HIS A 151 -2.83 9.91 -0.47
C HIS A 151 -3.88 10.27 0.58
N GLY A 152 -4.41 9.26 1.23
CA GLY A 152 -5.47 9.42 2.21
C GLY A 152 -5.11 8.88 3.59
N ALA A 153 -6.14 8.53 4.36
CA ALA A 153 -6.00 7.87 5.64
C ALA A 153 -5.79 6.37 5.46
N VAL A 154 -5.05 5.76 6.38
CA VAL A 154 -4.95 4.30 6.51
C VAL A 154 -5.30 3.92 7.94
N ARG A 155 -6.20 2.94 8.09
CA ARG A 155 -6.59 2.36 9.37
C ARG A 155 -6.02 0.97 9.53
N GLY A 156 -5.20 0.79 10.57
CA GLY A 156 -4.64 -0.51 10.92
C GLY A 156 -5.62 -1.33 11.74
N PHE A 157 -5.80 -2.60 11.41
CA PHE A 157 -6.61 -3.56 12.17
C PHE A 157 -5.94 -4.92 12.26
N GLN A 158 -6.39 -5.77 13.17
CA GLN A 158 -5.80 -7.09 13.38
C GLN A 158 -6.75 -8.21 12.96
N GLY A 159 -6.20 -9.22 12.28
CA GLY A 159 -6.92 -10.45 11.92
C GLY A 159 -7.95 -10.24 10.80
N HIS A 160 -9.15 -10.78 10.99
CA HIS A 160 -10.18 -10.86 9.96
C HIS A 160 -11.31 -9.83 10.09
N LEU A 161 -11.38 -9.13 11.22
CA LEU A 161 -12.46 -8.17 11.50
C LEU A 161 -11.95 -6.74 11.36
N CYS A 162 -12.39 -6.06 10.31
CA CYS A 162 -12.07 -4.66 10.08
C CYS A 162 -13.07 -3.76 10.82
N GLN A 163 -12.85 -3.56 12.10
CA GLN A 163 -13.66 -2.71 12.97
C GLN A 163 -12.82 -2.05 14.07
N PRO A 164 -13.30 -0.94 14.66
CA PRO A 164 -12.65 -0.35 15.81
C PRO A 164 -12.58 -1.32 17.01
N PRO A 165 -11.60 -1.14 17.93
CA PRO A 165 -10.60 -0.07 17.89
C PRO A 165 -9.51 -0.31 16.84
N TRP A 166 -9.09 0.79 16.17
CA TRP A 166 -7.99 0.72 15.20
C TRP A 166 -6.65 0.58 15.92
N LEU A 167 -5.74 -0.24 15.38
CA LEU A 167 -4.36 -0.33 15.87
C LEU A 167 -3.63 1.01 15.68
N PHE A 168 -3.91 1.68 14.59
CA PHE A 168 -3.46 3.03 14.30
C PHE A 168 -4.36 3.68 13.24
N GLU A 169 -4.31 4.99 13.17
CA GLU A 169 -4.89 5.76 12.06
C GLU A 169 -3.86 6.77 11.57
N SER A 170 -3.65 6.80 10.26
CA SER A 170 -2.80 7.75 9.56
C SER A 170 -3.66 8.73 8.75
N GLY A 171 -3.04 9.62 7.98
CA GLY A 171 -3.77 10.58 7.13
C GLY A 171 -3.30 12.00 7.42
N ARG A 172 -1.99 12.19 7.41
CA ARG A 172 -1.34 13.47 7.66
C ARG A 172 -0.68 13.99 6.39
N GLU A 173 -0.63 15.31 6.23
CA GLU A 173 0.11 15.96 5.16
C GLU A 173 1.53 15.38 5.04
N PHE A 174 1.94 15.09 3.81
CA PHE A 174 3.30 14.67 3.51
C PHE A 174 4.29 15.76 3.91
N SER A 175 5.36 15.36 4.57
CA SER A 175 6.47 16.24 4.89
C SER A 175 7.74 15.40 4.99
N ARG A 176 8.80 15.82 4.30
CA ARG A 176 10.14 15.17 4.39
C ARG A 176 10.61 15.05 5.84
N ARG A 177 10.38 16.11 6.65
CA ARG A 177 10.73 16.10 8.08
C ARG A 177 9.94 15.07 8.88
N ARG A 178 8.65 14.90 8.55
CA ARG A 178 7.79 13.89 9.19
C ARG A 178 8.21 12.48 8.77
N MET A 179 8.49 12.26 7.48
CA MET A 179 8.96 10.98 6.95
C MET A 179 10.28 10.50 7.57
N LEU A 180 11.16 11.41 7.99
CA LEU A 180 12.39 11.04 8.74
C LEU A 180 12.07 10.41 10.10
N ARG A 181 10.98 10.80 10.73
CA ARG A 181 10.60 10.38 12.09
C ARG A 181 9.67 9.16 12.11
N GLN A 182 8.72 9.16 11.19
CA GLN A 182 7.72 8.10 11.04
C GLN A 182 7.17 8.09 9.62
N LEU A 183 6.74 6.95 9.16
CA LEU A 183 6.02 6.84 7.91
C LEU A 183 4.71 7.64 7.99
N CYS A 184 4.56 8.67 7.15
CA CYS A 184 3.38 9.54 7.16
C CYS A 184 2.46 9.33 5.95
N VAL A 185 2.87 8.50 5.01
CA VAL A 185 2.10 8.07 3.85
C VAL A 185 2.28 6.55 3.69
N MET A 186 1.25 5.88 3.25
CA MET A 186 1.22 4.42 3.11
C MET A 186 0.52 4.06 1.79
N ASN A 187 1.03 3.04 1.10
CA ASN A 187 0.54 2.64 -0.22
C ASN A 187 -0.96 2.28 -0.25
N GLN A 188 -1.53 1.79 0.84
CA GLN A 188 -2.93 1.35 0.94
C GLN A 188 -3.97 2.45 0.64
N SER A 189 -3.57 3.72 0.65
CA SER A 189 -4.44 4.86 0.35
C SER A 189 -3.86 5.78 -0.73
N MET A 190 -2.89 5.29 -1.51
CA MET A 190 -2.18 6.11 -2.49
C MET A 190 -2.63 5.84 -3.92
N PHE A 191 -2.69 6.95 -4.69
CA PHE A 191 -2.88 6.94 -6.13
C PHE A 191 -1.81 7.82 -6.78
N PHE A 192 -1.08 7.24 -7.70
CA PHE A 192 0.00 7.87 -8.45
C PHE A 192 -0.51 8.28 -9.83
N ARG A 193 -0.15 9.46 -10.31
CA ARG A 193 -0.36 9.76 -11.73
C ARG A 193 0.58 8.93 -12.58
N ARG A 194 0.07 8.37 -13.69
CA ARG A 194 0.85 7.52 -14.60
C ARG A 194 2.15 8.16 -15.07
N ARG A 195 2.19 9.49 -15.20
CA ARG A 195 3.41 10.22 -15.59
C ARG A 195 4.63 9.93 -14.70
N ILE A 196 4.45 9.46 -13.47
CA ILE A 196 5.55 9.02 -12.60
C ILE A 196 6.25 7.81 -13.22
N PHE A 197 5.48 6.81 -13.62
CA PHE A 197 5.99 5.58 -14.23
C PHE A 197 6.45 5.80 -15.67
N ASP A 198 5.79 6.67 -16.44
CA ASP A 198 6.22 7.10 -17.78
C ASP A 198 7.61 7.78 -17.75
N ARG A 199 7.96 8.44 -16.66
CA ARG A 199 9.29 9.00 -16.42
C ARG A 199 10.31 7.98 -15.91
N GLY A 200 9.95 6.71 -15.80
CA GLY A 200 10.85 5.63 -15.39
C GLY A 200 11.03 5.45 -13.88
N PHE A 201 10.16 6.03 -13.05
CA PHE A 201 10.24 5.85 -11.60
C PHE A 201 9.50 4.58 -11.18
N PHE A 202 10.27 3.57 -10.75
CA PHE A 202 9.80 2.27 -10.28
C PHE A 202 10.39 1.94 -8.92
N LEU A 203 9.86 0.94 -8.22
CA LEU A 203 10.45 0.41 -6.99
C LEU A 203 11.85 -0.16 -7.27
N GLN A 204 12.69 -0.19 -6.25
CA GLN A 204 13.99 -0.87 -6.34
C GLN A 204 13.81 -2.37 -6.07
N ASP A 205 14.07 -3.21 -7.07
CA ASP A 205 13.79 -4.66 -7.03
C ASP A 205 14.56 -5.38 -5.91
N HIS A 206 15.74 -4.89 -5.54
CA HIS A 206 16.57 -5.46 -4.48
C HIS A 206 16.09 -5.16 -3.05
N LEU A 207 15.14 -4.22 -2.88
CA LEU A 207 14.57 -3.87 -1.58
C LEU A 207 13.38 -4.78 -1.25
N HIS A 208 13.36 -5.25 0.01
CA HIS A 208 12.32 -6.15 0.48
C HIS A 208 11.42 -5.54 1.55
N PHE A 209 11.93 -4.65 2.40
CA PHE A 209 11.19 -4.06 3.53
C PHE A 209 10.99 -2.55 3.40
N ALA A 210 11.99 -1.82 2.89
CA ALA A 210 11.94 -0.37 2.80
C ALA A 210 11.62 0.13 1.38
N MET A 211 11.10 -0.72 0.50
CA MET A 211 10.84 -0.41 -0.90
C MET A 211 9.84 0.73 -1.08
N ASP A 212 8.80 0.78 -0.26
CA ASP A 212 7.80 1.85 -0.23
C ASP A 212 8.40 3.16 0.30
N GLN A 213 9.13 3.09 1.41
CA GLN A 213 9.78 4.25 2.02
C GLN A 213 10.82 4.86 1.09
N GLU A 214 11.65 4.03 0.46
CA GLU A 214 12.63 4.48 -0.52
C GLU A 214 11.95 5.17 -1.71
N PHE A 215 10.92 4.54 -2.26
CA PHE A 215 10.18 5.06 -3.39
C PHE A 215 9.55 6.41 -3.07
N PHE A 216 8.87 6.55 -1.95
CA PHE A 216 8.27 7.82 -1.54
C PHE A 216 9.31 8.91 -1.29
N TRP A 217 10.44 8.55 -0.69
CA TRP A 217 11.56 9.47 -0.53
C TRP A 217 12.10 9.94 -1.87
N ARG A 218 12.40 9.02 -2.77
CA ARG A 218 12.96 9.31 -4.09
C ARG A 218 12.01 10.19 -4.90
N LEU A 219 10.72 9.89 -4.94
CA LEU A 219 9.71 10.73 -5.60
C LEU A 219 9.70 12.15 -5.02
N SER A 220 9.77 12.28 -3.69
CA SER A 220 9.82 13.60 -3.07
C SER A 220 11.07 14.40 -3.41
N LEU A 221 12.23 13.74 -3.52
CA LEU A 221 13.51 14.36 -3.87
C LEU A 221 13.54 14.80 -5.33
N GLU A 222 12.85 14.09 -6.21
CA GLU A 222 12.67 14.42 -7.62
C GLU A 222 11.59 15.49 -7.89
N GLY A 223 11.02 16.07 -6.82
CA GLY A 223 10.10 17.19 -6.90
C GLY A 223 8.64 16.80 -7.19
N PHE A 224 8.26 15.53 -7.07
CA PHE A 224 6.86 15.14 -7.17
C PHE A 224 6.03 15.64 -5.99
N HIS A 225 4.82 16.13 -6.28
CA HIS A 225 3.94 16.78 -5.33
C HIS A 225 2.92 15.81 -4.72
N TYR A 226 2.93 15.74 -3.41
CA TYR A 226 1.97 14.97 -2.61
C TYR A 226 0.76 15.83 -2.23
N ARG A 227 -0.42 15.24 -2.25
CA ARG A 227 -1.68 15.86 -1.83
C ARG A 227 -2.42 14.93 -0.89
N LEU A 228 -2.68 15.41 0.31
CA LEU A 228 -3.58 14.71 1.25
C LEU A 228 -5.04 14.86 0.78
N VAL A 229 -5.75 13.75 0.76
CA VAL A 229 -7.17 13.61 0.47
C VAL A 229 -7.79 12.76 1.59
N PRO A 230 -8.23 13.36 2.70
CA PRO A 230 -8.62 12.61 3.90
C PRO A 230 -9.77 11.61 3.68
N SER A 231 -10.61 11.86 2.68
CA SER A 231 -11.73 10.97 2.31
C SER A 231 -11.31 9.67 1.62
N ILE A 232 -10.09 9.57 1.08
CA ILE A 232 -9.53 8.30 0.62
C ILE A 232 -9.16 7.48 1.85
N THR A 233 -9.74 6.29 1.99
CA THR A 233 -9.44 5.39 3.09
C THR A 233 -8.88 4.08 2.57
N GLY A 234 -7.74 3.65 3.12
CA GLY A 234 -7.18 2.32 2.98
C GLY A 234 -7.18 1.58 4.31
N TYR A 235 -7.18 0.27 4.27
CA TYR A 235 -7.11 -0.59 5.44
C TYR A 235 -5.86 -1.45 5.38
N TYR A 236 -5.08 -1.39 6.46
CA TYR A 236 -3.86 -2.18 6.64
C TYR A 236 -4.13 -3.31 7.63
N ARG A 237 -3.93 -4.54 7.18
CA ARG A 237 -4.12 -5.74 8.00
C ARG A 237 -2.82 -6.16 8.67
N GLN A 238 -2.89 -6.38 9.99
CA GLN A 238 -1.83 -7.04 10.73
C GLN A 238 -2.23 -8.49 11.02
N HIS A 239 -1.38 -9.44 10.63
CA HIS A 239 -1.55 -10.86 10.89
C HIS A 239 -0.19 -11.54 11.04
N ASP A 240 -0.17 -12.79 11.55
CA ASP A 240 1.08 -13.48 11.90
C ASP A 240 1.98 -13.77 10.68
N ASP A 241 1.37 -13.98 9.51
CA ASP A 241 2.08 -14.22 8.27
C ASP A 241 2.47 -12.94 7.52
N ALA A 242 2.06 -11.76 8.00
CA ALA A 242 2.43 -10.52 7.38
C ALA A 242 3.95 -10.32 7.41
N LYS A 243 4.48 -9.82 6.30
CA LYS A 243 5.91 -9.54 6.14
C LYS A 243 6.45 -8.63 7.24
N SER A 244 5.66 -7.64 7.66
CA SER A 244 5.98 -6.72 8.75
C SER A 244 6.00 -7.39 10.12
N THR A 245 5.21 -8.46 10.33
CA THR A 245 5.18 -9.24 11.58
C THR A 245 6.36 -10.21 11.63
N ARG A 246 6.72 -10.82 10.51
CA ARG A 246 7.90 -11.71 10.37
C ARG A 246 9.21 -10.93 10.25
N TYR A 247 9.29 -9.80 10.91
CA TYR A 247 10.39 -8.86 10.88
C TYR A 247 11.71 -9.57 11.23
N ASN A 248 12.69 -9.46 10.35
CA ASN A 248 14.01 -10.03 10.51
C ASN A 248 15.09 -8.96 10.42
N VAL A 249 16.35 -9.35 10.53
CA VAL A 249 17.51 -8.43 10.47
C VAL A 249 17.51 -7.53 9.22
N ARG A 250 17.00 -8.01 8.06
CA ARG A 250 16.88 -7.19 6.84
C ARG A 250 15.88 -6.06 7.02
N GLY A 251 14.79 -6.29 7.77
CA GLY A 251 13.80 -5.27 8.08
C GLY A 251 14.39 -4.08 8.85
N ASP A 252 15.42 -4.29 9.65
CA ASP A 252 16.16 -3.20 10.31
C ASP A 252 17.19 -2.55 9.39
N LEU A 253 17.90 -3.33 8.58
CA LEU A 253 19.03 -2.86 7.78
C LEU A 253 18.62 -1.96 6.62
N GLU A 254 17.54 -2.27 5.88
CA GLU A 254 17.11 -1.47 4.74
C GLU A 254 16.66 -0.06 5.13
N PRO A 255 15.76 0.15 6.12
CA PRO A 255 15.41 1.49 6.59
C PRO A 255 16.61 2.23 7.21
N TYR A 256 17.56 1.52 7.82
CA TYR A 256 18.80 2.11 8.33
C TYR A 256 19.68 2.60 7.18
N ALA A 257 19.87 1.78 6.13
CA ALA A 257 20.66 2.13 4.96
C ALA A 257 20.05 3.33 4.21
N LEU A 258 18.73 3.33 4.04
CA LEU A 258 17.99 4.46 3.46
C LEU A 258 18.24 5.74 4.28
N LEU A 259 18.06 5.68 5.60
CA LEU A 259 18.25 6.85 6.46
C LEU A 259 19.71 7.35 6.42
N ARG A 260 20.68 6.42 6.36
CA ARG A 260 22.10 6.75 6.21
C ARG A 260 22.38 7.46 4.88
N SER A 261 21.81 7.01 3.78
CA SER A 261 21.95 7.68 2.47
C SER A 261 21.41 9.11 2.52
N LEU A 262 20.25 9.33 3.13
CA LEU A 262 19.64 10.66 3.28
C LEU A 262 20.52 11.64 4.11
N THR A 263 21.37 11.17 5.02
CA THR A 263 22.29 12.05 5.75
C THR A 263 23.33 12.74 4.86
N ARG A 264 23.55 12.22 3.66
CA ARG A 264 24.55 12.67 2.68
C ARG A 264 23.94 13.19 1.39
N ASP A 265 22.62 13.08 1.22
CA ASP A 265 21.95 13.49 -0.02
C ASP A 265 22.01 15.01 -0.20
N PRO A 266 22.62 15.52 -1.29
CA PRO A 266 22.76 16.95 -1.54
C PRO A 266 21.43 17.66 -1.81
N ARG A 267 20.39 16.93 -2.22
CA ARG A 267 19.04 17.45 -2.48
C ARG A 267 18.29 17.79 -1.19
N LEU A 268 18.77 17.32 -0.02
CA LEU A 268 18.23 17.72 1.28
C LEU A 268 18.95 18.97 1.78
N ASP A 269 18.20 19.90 2.37
CA ASP A 269 18.77 21.05 3.08
C ASP A 269 19.51 20.61 4.36
N ARG A 270 20.29 21.52 4.92
CA ARG A 270 21.08 21.27 6.14
C ARG A 270 20.20 20.81 7.34
N PRO A 271 19.05 21.45 7.64
CA PRO A 271 18.16 21.03 8.72
C PRO A 271 17.65 19.59 8.55
N LEU A 272 17.25 19.18 7.36
CA LEU A 272 16.77 17.81 7.09
C LEU A 272 17.92 16.79 7.22
N ARG A 273 19.12 17.09 6.72
CA ARG A 273 20.29 16.21 6.92
C ARG A 273 20.67 16.05 8.40
N LEU A 274 20.54 17.10 9.20
CA LEU A 274 20.77 17.03 10.66
C LEU A 274 19.70 16.16 11.33
N GLU A 275 18.42 16.31 10.95
CA GLU A 275 17.35 15.47 11.47
C GLU A 275 17.55 14.00 11.05
N ALA A 276 17.96 13.72 9.80
CA ALA A 276 18.31 12.37 9.35
C ALA A 276 19.42 11.75 10.22
N ARG A 277 20.50 12.50 10.52
CA ARG A 277 21.57 12.06 11.42
C ARG A 277 21.06 11.77 12.83
N ARG A 278 20.17 12.64 13.36
CA ARG A 278 19.53 12.43 14.67
C ARG A 278 18.71 11.13 14.69
N GLN A 279 17.87 10.90 13.67
CA GLN A 279 17.05 9.70 13.57
C GLN A 279 17.91 8.43 13.39
N LEU A 280 19.00 8.52 12.65
CA LEU A 280 19.96 7.43 12.49
C LEU A 280 20.56 7.02 13.86
N ARG A 281 20.96 8.00 14.68
CA ARG A 281 21.44 7.73 16.06
C ARG A 281 20.37 7.10 16.95
N ILE A 282 19.13 7.60 16.88
CA ILE A 282 18.00 7.06 17.65
C ILE A 282 17.75 5.60 17.26
N ARG A 283 17.72 5.27 15.97
CA ARG A 283 17.55 3.88 15.49
C ARG A 283 18.70 2.98 15.94
N PHE A 284 19.93 3.45 15.82
CA PHE A 284 21.11 2.72 16.32
C PHE A 284 21.00 2.39 17.80
N LEU A 285 20.65 3.38 18.63
CA LEU A 285 20.47 3.17 20.07
C LEU A 285 19.31 2.20 20.38
N LYS A 286 18.19 2.30 19.66
CA LYS A 286 17.05 1.37 19.84
C LYS A 286 17.42 -0.05 19.47
N SER A 287 18.15 -0.28 18.37
CA SER A 287 18.60 -1.62 17.98
C SER A 287 19.59 -2.21 18.99
N PHE A 288 20.49 -1.40 19.56
CA PHE A 288 21.40 -1.81 20.61
C PHE A 288 20.67 -2.20 21.92
N VAL A 289 19.66 -1.41 22.31
CA VAL A 289 18.80 -1.71 23.48
C VAL A 289 17.97 -2.98 23.25
N SER A 290 17.44 -3.17 22.05
CA SER A 290 16.68 -4.38 21.70
C SER A 290 17.57 -5.61 21.70
N ALA A 291 18.77 -5.55 21.13
CA ALA A 291 19.74 -6.64 21.15
C ALA A 291 20.13 -7.02 22.60
N ARG A 292 20.38 -6.02 23.46
CA ARG A 292 20.65 -6.23 24.88
C ARG A 292 19.48 -6.85 25.63
N LYS A 293 18.23 -6.41 25.35
CA LYS A 293 17.02 -7.02 25.94
C LYS A 293 16.87 -8.47 25.48
N THR A 294 17.13 -8.76 24.21
CA THR A 294 17.07 -10.15 23.67
C THR A 294 18.15 -11.03 24.28
N LEU A 295 19.36 -10.50 24.47
CA LEU A 295 20.44 -11.20 25.15
C LEU A 295 20.10 -11.46 26.62
N LEU A 296 19.59 -10.44 27.34
CA LEU A 296 19.15 -10.57 28.71
C LEU A 296 18.01 -11.60 28.87
N ARG A 297 17.02 -11.61 27.96
CA ARG A 297 15.95 -12.62 27.97
C ARG A 297 16.47 -14.04 27.76
N LYS A 298 17.54 -14.22 26.99
CA LYS A 298 18.17 -15.54 26.77
C LYS A 298 19.06 -15.97 27.96
N LEU A 299 19.70 -15.02 28.63
CA LEU A 299 20.63 -15.31 29.74
C LEU A 299 19.96 -15.38 31.10
N VAL A 300 18.79 -14.72 31.27
CA VAL A 300 18.08 -14.67 32.59
C VAL A 300 16.59 -14.80 32.34
N PRO A 301 16.09 -16.01 32.01
CA PRO A 301 14.68 -16.26 31.72
C PRO A 301 13.71 -15.88 32.85
N GLU A 302 14.18 -15.90 34.12
CA GLU A 302 13.34 -15.67 35.30
C GLU A 302 13.13 -14.18 35.66
N LEU A 303 13.93 -13.25 35.12
CA LEU A 303 13.87 -11.83 35.46
C LEU A 303 12.88 -10.99 34.62
N VAL A 304 12.22 -11.58 33.64
CA VAL A 304 11.28 -10.89 32.75
C VAL A 304 9.93 -11.61 32.73
N ARG A 305 9.29 -11.78 33.90
CA ARG A 305 7.85 -12.01 33.95
C ARG A 305 7.13 -10.66 33.97
N PRO A 306 6.11 -10.46 33.15
CA PRO A 306 5.24 -9.30 33.31
C PRO A 306 4.52 -9.40 34.65
N VAL A 307 4.50 -8.32 35.39
CA VAL A 307 3.63 -8.13 36.58
C VAL A 307 2.20 -7.96 36.10
#